data_ec7efba530da45accc4c557bb6492314
#
_entry.id   ec7efba530da45accc4c557bb6492314
#
_cell.length_a   1.000
_cell.length_b   1.000
_cell.length_c   1.000
_cell.angle_alpha   90.00
_cell.angle_beta   90.00
_cell.angle_gamma   90.00
#
_symmetry.space_group_name_H-M   'P 1'
#
loop_
_entity.id
_entity.type
_entity.pdbx_description
1 polymer ?
#
loop_
_entity_poly.entity_id
_entity_poly.type
_entity_poly.pdbx_seq_one_letter_code
_entity_poly.pdbx_strand_id
1 'polypeptide(L)'
;MKRSPPFLLGILLSLLPGCAADPFGAPPRVTTHGYRARVTLKSDGVEKAAFDVAVLRNLRRKGPVDGPALVLDMTARVAFRLDPASKTARDVPFSEAVGELPGGIPLVPGFDEKAEAERRNLAIYHREGDEVFAGHVCALWRFDDDPAVPGSPTTTYWVARDLDRLVTRYDREATEPDGRTRKSTVTLTDVRVGADRTLFSVPSGWTRL
;
A
#
# COMPACT_ATOMS: atom_id res chain seq x y z
N MET A 1 76.14 31.66 -18.61
CA MET A 1 74.65 31.45 -18.67
C MET A 1 74.41 29.96 -18.55
N LYS A 2 74.01 29.51 -17.30
CA LYS A 2 73.65 28.12 -17.04
C LYS A 2 72.19 28.10 -16.59
N ARG A 3 71.32 27.44 -17.34
CA ARG A 3 69.91 27.24 -17.00
C ARG A 3 69.76 25.92 -16.23
N SER A 4 69.19 25.99 -15.03
CA SER A 4 68.82 24.84 -14.25
C SER A 4 67.41 24.36 -14.69
N PRO A 5 67.13 23.03 -14.71
CA PRO A 5 65.79 22.51 -14.98
C PRO A 5 64.91 22.53 -13.72
N PRO A 6 63.58 22.63 -13.85
CA PRO A 6 62.68 22.58 -12.72
C PRO A 6 62.43 21.11 -12.30
N PHE A 7 62.45 20.89 -10.99
CA PHE A 7 62.05 19.65 -10.33
C PHE A 7 60.53 19.48 -10.43
N LEU A 8 60.10 18.44 -11.12
CA LEU A 8 58.71 17.96 -11.10
C LEU A 8 58.51 17.10 -9.86
N LEU A 9 57.77 17.67 -8.89
CA LEU A 9 57.34 16.94 -7.68
C LEU A 9 56.06 16.16 -8.06
N GLY A 10 56.21 14.88 -8.33
CA GLY A 10 55.11 13.96 -8.60
C GLY A 10 54.36 13.68 -7.28
N ILE A 11 53.16 14.22 -7.16
CA ILE A 11 52.23 13.83 -6.08
C ILE A 11 51.57 12.53 -6.52
N LEU A 12 51.99 11.43 -5.87
CA LEU A 12 51.39 10.11 -5.99
C LEU A 12 50.11 10.14 -5.14
N LEU A 13 48.96 10.42 -5.76
CA LEU A 13 47.65 10.23 -5.14
C LEU A 13 47.35 8.74 -5.10
N SER A 14 47.59 8.13 -3.94
CA SER A 14 47.11 6.76 -3.64
C SER A 14 45.57 6.78 -3.53
N LEU A 15 44.92 6.37 -4.60
CA LEU A 15 43.49 6.01 -4.60
C LEU A 15 43.32 4.73 -3.76
N LEU A 16 43.04 4.88 -2.48
CA LEU A 16 42.44 3.84 -1.68
C LEU A 16 40.99 3.67 -2.18
N PRO A 17 40.55 2.46 -2.57
CA PRO A 17 39.13 2.19 -2.73
C PRO A 17 38.52 2.15 -1.33
N GLY A 18 38.12 3.31 -0.82
CA GLY A 18 37.24 3.40 0.30
C GLY A 18 35.91 2.79 -0.11
N CYS A 19 35.57 1.61 0.39
CA CYS A 19 34.18 1.20 0.51
C CYS A 19 33.47 2.27 1.35
N ALA A 20 32.89 3.25 0.67
CA ALA A 20 31.92 4.14 1.27
C ALA A 20 30.75 3.24 1.65
N ALA A 21 30.73 2.78 2.89
CA ALA A 21 29.50 2.28 3.49
C ALA A 21 28.48 3.39 3.31
N ASP A 22 27.37 3.06 2.63
CA ASP A 22 26.27 3.97 2.38
C ASP A 22 25.81 4.52 3.74
N PRO A 23 26.09 5.78 4.10
CA PRO A 23 25.75 6.32 5.43
C PRO A 23 24.24 6.43 5.64
N PHE A 24 23.47 6.22 4.56
CA PHE A 24 22.03 6.12 4.57
C PHE A 24 21.67 4.71 4.11
N GLY A 25 21.47 3.81 5.08
CA GLY A 25 20.95 2.47 4.77
C GLY A 25 19.78 2.59 3.82
N ALA A 26 19.63 1.62 2.91
CA ALA A 26 18.52 1.60 1.96
C ALA A 26 17.21 1.92 2.70
N PRO A 27 16.34 2.81 2.18
CA PRO A 27 15.13 3.21 2.87
C PRO A 27 14.29 1.97 3.20
N PRO A 28 13.62 1.95 4.37
CA PRO A 28 12.83 0.81 4.79
C PRO A 28 11.75 0.51 3.75
N ARG A 29 11.67 -0.75 3.31
CA ARG A 29 10.72 -1.19 2.29
C ARG A 29 9.39 -1.57 2.90
N VAL A 30 8.29 -1.21 2.25
CA VAL A 30 6.93 -1.55 2.66
C VAL A 30 6.72 -3.06 2.71
N THR A 31 7.30 -3.81 1.77
CA THR A 31 7.23 -5.28 1.71
C THR A 31 7.80 -5.98 2.95
N THR A 32 8.85 -5.44 3.54
CA THR A 32 9.55 -6.08 4.67
C THR A 32 9.12 -5.52 6.03
N HIS A 33 8.87 -4.22 6.11
CA HIS A 33 8.57 -3.51 7.36
C HIS A 33 7.08 -3.28 7.56
N GLY A 34 6.25 -3.54 6.53
CA GLY A 34 4.83 -3.19 6.54
C GLY A 34 4.62 -1.67 6.48
N TYR A 35 3.39 -1.25 6.73
CA TYR A 35 3.03 0.17 6.73
C TYR A 35 1.79 0.43 7.56
N ARG A 36 1.55 1.71 7.86
CA ARG A 36 0.30 2.27 8.37
C ARG A 36 -0.18 3.33 7.40
N ALA A 37 -1.49 3.45 7.25
CA ALA A 37 -2.09 4.45 6.37
C ALA A 37 -3.50 4.81 6.83
N ARG A 38 -4.00 5.94 6.36
CA ARG A 38 -5.40 6.33 6.42
C ARG A 38 -6.11 5.84 5.15
N VAL A 39 -7.18 5.10 5.30
CA VAL A 39 -8.06 4.69 4.20
C VAL A 39 -9.28 5.58 4.19
N THR A 40 -9.65 6.08 3.00
CA THR A 40 -10.90 6.81 2.77
C THR A 40 -11.66 6.14 1.63
N LEU A 41 -12.94 5.85 1.85
CA LEU A 41 -13.86 5.33 0.86
C LEU A 41 -14.84 6.43 0.46
N LYS A 42 -14.99 6.65 -0.85
CA LYS A 42 -15.98 7.59 -1.39
C LYS A 42 -16.88 6.89 -2.42
N SER A 43 -18.13 7.30 -2.49
CA SER A 43 -19.04 6.96 -3.57
C SER A 43 -19.59 8.26 -4.14
N ASP A 44 -19.44 8.44 -5.45
CA ASP A 44 -19.87 9.65 -6.19
C ASP A 44 -19.35 10.94 -5.55
N GLY A 45 -18.06 10.91 -5.12
CA GLY A 45 -17.38 12.03 -4.46
C GLY A 45 -17.71 12.21 -2.96
N VAL A 46 -18.73 11.52 -2.44
CA VAL A 46 -19.15 11.62 -1.03
C VAL A 46 -18.40 10.59 -0.20
N GLU A 47 -17.74 11.03 0.88
CA GLU A 47 -17.09 10.13 1.82
C GLU A 47 -18.11 9.25 2.55
N LYS A 48 -17.90 7.94 2.50
CA LYS A 48 -18.73 6.93 3.17
C LYS A 48 -18.09 6.39 4.44
N ALA A 49 -16.77 6.28 4.43
CA ALA A 49 -16.02 5.82 5.58
C ALA A 49 -14.56 6.30 5.51
N ALA A 50 -13.96 6.50 6.67
CA ALA A 50 -12.52 6.70 6.80
C ALA A 50 -12.04 5.99 8.07
N PHE A 51 -10.90 5.27 7.98
CA PHE A 51 -10.32 4.53 9.08
C PHE A 51 -8.83 4.29 8.87
N ASP A 52 -8.13 3.97 9.94
CA ASP A 52 -6.72 3.63 9.87
C ASP A 52 -6.53 2.15 9.57
N VAL A 53 -5.46 1.84 8.84
CA VAL A 53 -5.01 0.47 8.60
C VAL A 53 -3.54 0.32 8.97
N ALA A 54 -3.17 -0.88 9.42
CA ALA A 54 -1.80 -1.32 9.45
C ALA A 54 -1.69 -2.66 8.73
N VAL A 55 -0.59 -2.84 8.00
CA VAL A 55 -0.31 -4.03 7.20
C VAL A 55 1.11 -4.47 7.46
N LEU A 56 1.30 -5.73 7.80
CA LEU A 56 2.61 -6.36 7.93
C LEU A 56 2.54 -7.78 7.38
N ARG A 57 3.10 -8.00 6.19
CA ARG A 57 3.03 -9.29 5.48
C ARG A 57 1.57 -9.77 5.34
N ASN A 58 1.21 -10.87 5.98
CA ASN A 58 -0.12 -11.48 6.02
C ASN A 58 -1.04 -10.90 7.11
N LEU A 59 -0.53 -10.02 7.98
CA LEU A 59 -1.29 -9.41 9.06
C LEU A 59 -1.96 -8.12 8.60
N ARG A 60 -3.21 -7.92 9.03
CA ARG A 60 -4.01 -6.72 8.77
C ARG A 60 -4.62 -6.22 10.07
N ARG A 61 -4.63 -4.91 10.24
CA ARG A 61 -5.35 -4.23 11.30
C ARG A 61 -6.19 -3.12 10.70
N LYS A 62 -7.45 -3.01 11.10
CA LYS A 62 -8.35 -1.91 10.78
C LYS A 62 -8.78 -1.26 12.08
N GLY A 63 -8.57 0.04 12.18
CA GLY A 63 -8.87 0.86 13.34
C GLY A 63 -7.63 1.55 13.91
N PRO A 64 -7.82 2.54 14.76
CA PRO A 64 -6.75 3.35 15.34
C PRO A 64 -5.83 2.50 16.23
N VAL A 65 -4.58 2.98 16.41
CA VAL A 65 -3.56 2.26 17.21
C VAL A 65 -4.03 2.07 18.65
N ASP A 66 -4.60 3.12 19.24
CA ASP A 66 -5.01 3.15 20.65
C ASP A 66 -6.53 2.98 20.86
N GLY A 67 -7.25 2.54 19.84
CA GLY A 67 -8.69 2.37 19.86
C GLY A 67 -9.16 0.99 19.46
N PRO A 68 -10.50 0.79 19.40
CA PRO A 68 -11.08 -0.45 18.92
C PRO A 68 -10.58 -0.81 17.54
N ALA A 69 -10.19 -2.06 17.35
CA ALA A 69 -9.63 -2.50 16.09
C ALA A 69 -10.01 -3.94 15.75
N LEU A 70 -10.09 -4.21 14.45
CA LEU A 70 -10.18 -5.54 13.89
C LEU A 70 -8.78 -5.98 13.43
N VAL A 71 -8.36 -7.15 13.87
CA VAL A 71 -7.06 -7.74 13.48
C VAL A 71 -7.33 -9.06 12.76
N LEU A 72 -6.60 -9.28 11.65
CA LEU A 72 -6.69 -10.49 10.85
C LEU A 72 -5.29 -11.05 10.58
N ASP A 73 -5.16 -12.37 10.70
CA ASP A 73 -4.07 -13.14 10.10
C ASP A 73 -4.61 -13.88 8.87
N MET A 74 -4.20 -13.44 7.69
CA MET A 74 -4.69 -13.96 6.41
C MET A 74 -4.21 -15.39 6.15
N THR A 75 -3.06 -15.78 6.69
CA THR A 75 -2.51 -17.15 6.52
C THR A 75 -3.13 -18.12 7.51
N ALA A 76 -3.20 -17.76 8.79
CA ALA A 76 -3.81 -18.59 9.82
C ALA A 76 -5.35 -18.61 9.73
N ARG A 77 -5.95 -17.68 8.97
CA ARG A 77 -7.41 -17.47 8.87
C ARG A 77 -8.05 -17.22 10.23
N VAL A 78 -7.39 -16.40 11.04
CA VAL A 78 -7.85 -15.99 12.37
C VAL A 78 -8.19 -14.51 12.34
N ALA A 79 -9.26 -14.12 12.99
CA ALA A 79 -9.61 -12.72 13.18
C ALA A 79 -10.16 -12.48 14.59
N PHE A 80 -9.86 -11.30 15.14
CA PHE A 80 -10.37 -10.90 16.45
C PHE A 80 -10.51 -9.38 16.52
N ARG A 81 -11.47 -8.94 17.36
CA ARG A 81 -11.67 -7.53 17.70
C ARG A 81 -10.97 -7.21 19.01
N LEU A 82 -10.27 -6.09 19.02
CA LEU A 82 -9.67 -5.50 20.22
C LEU A 82 -10.57 -4.38 20.72
N ASP A 83 -10.85 -4.41 22.02
CA ASP A 83 -11.53 -3.32 22.74
C ASP A 83 -10.63 -2.83 23.90
N PRO A 84 -9.92 -1.71 23.73
CA PRO A 84 -9.05 -1.15 24.76
C PRO A 84 -9.80 -0.70 26.01
N ALA A 85 -11.07 -0.29 25.89
CA ALA A 85 -11.84 0.22 27.03
C ALA A 85 -12.14 -0.90 28.04
N SER A 86 -12.46 -2.09 27.54
CA SER A 86 -12.71 -3.27 28.38
C SER A 86 -11.48 -4.17 28.56
N LYS A 87 -10.37 -3.88 27.85
CA LYS A 87 -9.18 -4.74 27.75
C LYS A 87 -9.53 -6.17 27.34
N THR A 88 -10.37 -6.30 26.31
CA THR A 88 -10.81 -7.60 25.81
C THR A 88 -10.44 -7.79 24.35
N ALA A 89 -10.23 -9.05 23.98
CA ALA A 89 -10.15 -9.50 22.60
C ALA A 89 -11.25 -10.54 22.36
N ARG A 90 -12.06 -10.33 21.31
CA ARG A 90 -13.13 -11.27 20.94
C ARG A 90 -12.83 -11.87 19.59
N ASP A 91 -12.85 -13.19 19.51
CA ASP A 91 -12.74 -13.89 18.23
C ASP A 91 -13.98 -13.60 17.35
N VAL A 92 -13.76 -13.43 16.05
CA VAL A 92 -14.82 -13.19 15.06
C VAL A 92 -14.65 -14.13 13.86
N PRO A 93 -15.75 -14.50 13.17
CA PRO A 93 -15.66 -15.31 11.97
C PRO A 93 -14.76 -14.65 10.92
N PHE A 94 -13.77 -15.38 10.40
CA PHE A 94 -12.80 -14.83 9.49
C PHE A 94 -13.42 -14.27 8.19
N SER A 95 -14.44 -14.95 7.64
CA SER A 95 -15.15 -14.50 6.44
C SER A 95 -15.87 -13.16 6.66
N GLU A 96 -16.46 -12.97 7.83
CA GLU A 96 -17.09 -11.70 8.20
C GLU A 96 -16.06 -10.59 8.34
N ALA A 97 -14.96 -10.87 9.05
CA ALA A 97 -13.85 -9.92 9.24
C ALA A 97 -13.22 -9.47 7.92
N VAL A 98 -13.03 -10.38 6.97
CA VAL A 98 -12.51 -10.06 5.63
C VAL A 98 -13.46 -9.11 4.88
N GLY A 99 -14.77 -9.31 5.03
CA GLY A 99 -15.78 -8.44 4.42
C GLY A 99 -15.76 -6.99 4.92
N GLU A 100 -15.15 -6.73 6.08
CA GLU A 100 -15.01 -5.38 6.63
C GLU A 100 -13.77 -4.63 6.11
N LEU A 101 -12.82 -5.33 5.49
CA LEU A 101 -11.68 -4.66 4.85
C LEU A 101 -12.16 -3.90 3.60
N PRO A 102 -11.45 -2.82 3.21
CA PRO A 102 -11.82 -2.08 2.00
C PRO A 102 -11.72 -2.98 0.78
N GLY A 103 -12.85 -3.18 0.11
CA GLY A 103 -12.89 -3.90 -1.16
C GLY A 103 -12.23 -3.11 -2.29
N GLY A 104 -11.74 -3.82 -3.29
CA GLY A 104 -11.22 -3.22 -4.54
C GLY A 104 -9.76 -2.82 -4.50
N ILE A 105 -9.25 -2.28 -3.40
CA ILE A 105 -7.84 -1.89 -3.29
C ILE A 105 -6.99 -3.02 -2.69
N PRO A 106 -5.95 -3.49 -3.37
CA PRO A 106 -4.99 -4.41 -2.77
C PRO A 106 -4.21 -3.70 -1.67
N LEU A 107 -4.35 -4.17 -0.42
CA LEU A 107 -3.60 -3.64 0.72
C LEU A 107 -2.17 -4.20 0.81
N VAL A 108 -1.77 -5.05 -0.14
CA VAL A 108 -0.45 -5.66 -0.17
C VAL A 108 0.40 -4.93 -1.20
N PRO A 109 1.66 -4.56 -0.89
CA PRO A 109 2.59 -4.03 -1.87
C PRO A 109 2.93 -5.10 -2.92
N GLY A 110 3.54 -4.68 -4.02
CA GLY A 110 3.92 -5.59 -5.12
C GLY A 110 2.79 -5.79 -6.12
N PHE A 111 1.96 -4.77 -6.35
CA PHE A 111 0.92 -4.84 -7.39
C PHE A 111 1.51 -5.29 -8.74
N ASP A 112 0.91 -6.32 -9.31
CA ASP A 112 1.27 -6.89 -10.60
C ASP A 112 0.06 -6.75 -11.54
N GLU A 113 0.19 -5.89 -12.53
CA GLU A 113 -0.87 -5.58 -13.48
C GLU A 113 -1.28 -6.79 -14.32
N LYS A 114 -0.32 -7.66 -14.66
CA LYS A 114 -0.60 -8.87 -15.44
C LYS A 114 -1.39 -9.88 -14.59
N ALA A 115 -0.93 -10.12 -13.38
CA ALA A 115 -1.64 -11.00 -12.44
C ALA A 115 -3.05 -10.47 -12.11
N GLU A 116 -3.20 -9.14 -12.01
CA GLU A 116 -4.51 -8.53 -11.79
C GLU A 116 -5.44 -8.71 -12.99
N ALA A 117 -4.93 -8.54 -14.23
CA ALA A 117 -5.69 -8.79 -15.44
C ALA A 117 -6.12 -10.25 -15.54
N GLU A 118 -5.22 -11.20 -15.28
CA GLU A 118 -5.50 -12.63 -15.25
C GLU A 118 -6.56 -12.97 -14.19
N ARG A 119 -6.44 -12.46 -12.98
CA ARG A 119 -7.39 -12.65 -11.88
C ARG A 119 -8.81 -12.16 -12.24
N ARG A 120 -8.92 -11.11 -13.03
CA ARG A 120 -10.19 -10.53 -13.48
C ARG A 120 -10.66 -11.12 -14.80
N ASN A 121 -9.90 -12.02 -15.40
CA ASN A 121 -10.16 -12.59 -16.74
C ASN A 121 -10.31 -11.51 -17.81
N LEU A 122 -9.43 -10.50 -17.78
CA LEU A 122 -9.43 -9.38 -18.70
C LEU A 122 -8.37 -9.55 -19.78
N ALA A 123 -8.76 -9.34 -21.03
CA ALA A 123 -7.85 -9.36 -22.17
C ALA A 123 -7.10 -8.04 -22.36
N ILE A 124 -7.65 -6.92 -21.84
CA ILE A 124 -7.15 -5.57 -22.11
C ILE A 124 -6.92 -4.84 -20.81
N TYR A 125 -5.71 -4.37 -20.63
CA TYR A 125 -5.31 -3.39 -19.64
C TYR A 125 -4.17 -2.54 -20.22
N HIS A 126 -4.07 -1.31 -19.78
CA HIS A 126 -3.03 -0.42 -20.30
C HIS A 126 -2.55 0.55 -19.23
N ARG A 127 -1.33 1.03 -19.45
CA ARG A 127 -0.74 2.07 -18.65
C ARG A 127 -1.11 3.43 -19.22
N GLU A 128 -1.78 4.28 -18.43
CA GLU A 128 -2.20 5.62 -18.86
C GLU A 128 -1.12 6.70 -18.66
N GLY A 129 -0.12 6.43 -17.81
CA GLY A 129 0.96 7.38 -17.54
C GLY A 129 1.42 7.36 -16.10
N ASP A 130 1.91 8.49 -15.65
CA ASP A 130 2.35 8.75 -14.28
C ASP A 130 1.66 9.99 -13.72
N GLU A 131 1.30 9.92 -12.44
CA GLU A 131 0.68 11.02 -11.70
C GLU A 131 1.25 11.07 -10.28
N VAL A 132 1.34 12.27 -9.69
CA VAL A 132 1.69 12.40 -8.27
C VAL A 132 0.40 12.34 -7.44
N PHE A 133 0.30 11.34 -6.58
CA PHE A 133 -0.80 11.19 -5.64
C PHE A 133 -0.27 11.03 -4.21
N ALA A 134 -0.80 11.83 -3.27
CA ALA A 134 -0.41 11.85 -1.85
C ALA A 134 1.12 11.96 -1.62
N GLY A 135 1.83 12.67 -2.51
CA GLY A 135 3.28 12.86 -2.45
C GLY A 135 4.11 11.75 -3.11
N HIS A 136 3.48 10.73 -3.69
CA HIS A 136 4.14 9.61 -4.34
C HIS A 136 3.97 9.66 -5.86
N VAL A 137 5.01 9.30 -6.63
CA VAL A 137 4.92 9.12 -8.07
C VAL A 137 4.28 7.75 -8.35
N CYS A 138 3.08 7.79 -8.90
CA CYS A 138 2.28 6.60 -9.17
C CYS A 138 2.21 6.31 -10.66
N ALA A 139 2.40 5.05 -11.05
CA ALA A 139 2.03 4.57 -12.37
C ALA A 139 0.51 4.31 -12.39
N LEU A 140 -0.18 4.81 -13.42
CA LEU A 140 -1.61 4.60 -13.60
C LEU A 140 -1.85 3.39 -14.49
N TRP A 141 -2.64 2.44 -13.96
CA TRP A 141 -3.04 1.25 -14.70
C TRP A 141 -4.55 1.19 -14.79
N ARG A 142 -5.06 1.15 -16.03
CA ARG A 142 -6.48 1.05 -16.33
C ARG A 142 -6.85 -0.34 -16.82
N PHE A 143 -7.96 -0.84 -16.31
CA PHE A 143 -8.58 -2.11 -16.62
C PHE A 143 -10.02 -1.88 -17.05
N ASP A 144 -10.34 -2.28 -18.25
CA ASP A 144 -11.70 -2.21 -18.80
C ASP A 144 -12.32 -3.62 -18.75
N ASP A 145 -13.42 -3.80 -18.02
CA ASP A 145 -14.02 -5.14 -17.81
C ASP A 145 -14.51 -5.76 -19.13
N ASP A 146 -15.14 -4.98 -20.00
CA ASP A 146 -15.44 -5.37 -21.38
C ASP A 146 -15.47 -4.14 -22.29
N PRO A 147 -14.39 -3.87 -23.03
CA PRO A 147 -14.31 -2.66 -23.86
C PRO A 147 -15.30 -2.67 -25.04
N ALA A 148 -15.86 -3.83 -25.41
CA ALA A 148 -16.86 -3.92 -26.46
C ALA A 148 -18.28 -3.53 -25.99
N VAL A 149 -18.50 -3.49 -24.67
CA VAL A 149 -19.79 -3.12 -24.07
C VAL A 149 -19.75 -1.69 -23.58
N PRO A 150 -20.53 -0.75 -24.20
CA PRO A 150 -20.64 0.61 -23.71
C PRO A 150 -21.11 0.66 -22.25
N GLY A 151 -20.39 1.41 -21.42
CA GLY A 151 -20.71 1.52 -19.99
C GLY A 151 -20.19 0.36 -19.13
N SER A 152 -19.41 -0.56 -19.71
CA SER A 152 -18.71 -1.57 -18.95
C SER A 152 -17.85 -0.96 -17.84
N PRO A 153 -17.76 -1.60 -16.68
CA PRO A 153 -16.98 -1.07 -15.57
C PRO A 153 -15.50 -0.87 -15.93
N THR A 154 -14.98 0.28 -15.55
CA THR A 154 -13.56 0.61 -15.67
C THR A 154 -12.95 0.73 -14.30
N THR A 155 -11.74 0.23 -14.13
CA THR A 155 -10.99 0.33 -12.89
C THR A 155 -9.62 0.95 -13.14
N THR A 156 -9.25 1.97 -12.38
CA THR A 156 -7.92 2.59 -12.44
C THR A 156 -7.21 2.44 -11.10
N TYR A 157 -5.95 2.01 -11.15
CA TYR A 157 -5.06 1.89 -9.99
C TYR A 157 -3.92 2.90 -10.08
N TRP A 158 -3.64 3.59 -8.98
CA TRP A 158 -2.45 4.42 -8.76
C TRP A 158 -1.43 3.60 -7.96
N VAL A 159 -0.37 3.18 -8.62
CA VAL A 159 0.64 2.26 -8.07
C VAL A 159 1.89 3.07 -7.74
N ALA A 160 2.13 3.32 -6.46
CA ALA A 160 3.26 4.11 -5.97
C ALA A 160 4.58 3.34 -6.16
N ARG A 161 5.52 3.94 -6.90
CA ARG A 161 6.80 3.31 -7.25
C ARG A 161 7.76 3.21 -6.08
N ASP A 162 7.77 4.23 -5.24
CA ASP A 162 8.61 4.38 -4.04
C ASP A 162 8.08 3.61 -2.82
N LEU A 163 6.88 3.04 -2.93
CA LEU A 163 6.26 2.22 -1.89
C LEU A 163 6.15 0.73 -2.31
N ASP A 164 7.17 0.20 -2.95
CA ASP A 164 7.20 -1.20 -3.42
C ASP A 164 5.95 -1.61 -4.22
N ARG A 165 5.48 -0.72 -5.10
CA ARG A 165 4.27 -0.91 -5.92
C ARG A 165 2.99 -1.10 -5.08
N LEU A 166 2.88 -0.38 -3.97
CA LEU A 166 1.63 -0.28 -3.22
C LEU A 166 0.60 0.52 -4.02
N VAL A 167 -0.62 0.01 -4.10
CA VAL A 167 -1.74 0.78 -4.66
C VAL A 167 -2.18 1.81 -3.62
N THR A 168 -2.06 3.09 -3.96
CA THR A 168 -2.42 4.21 -3.07
C THR A 168 -3.80 4.79 -3.40
N ARG A 169 -4.30 4.53 -4.62
CA ARG A 169 -5.66 4.90 -5.01
C ARG A 169 -6.24 3.87 -5.97
N TYR A 170 -7.51 3.64 -5.83
CA TYR A 170 -8.34 2.80 -6.67
C TYR A 170 -9.62 3.56 -7.02
N ASP A 171 -9.89 3.70 -8.29
CA ASP A 171 -11.15 4.24 -8.79
C ASP A 171 -11.86 3.16 -9.62
N ARG A 172 -13.14 3.00 -9.41
CA ARG A 172 -14.00 2.17 -10.24
C ARG A 172 -15.18 3.00 -10.70
N GLU A 173 -15.40 3.02 -12.00
CA GLU A 173 -16.54 3.65 -12.65
C GLU A 173 -17.40 2.57 -13.31
N ALA A 174 -18.69 2.63 -13.14
CA ALA A 174 -19.64 1.70 -13.76
C ALA A 174 -20.91 2.45 -14.13
N THR A 175 -21.44 2.18 -15.32
CA THR A 175 -22.74 2.73 -15.73
C THR A 175 -23.83 1.78 -15.30
N GLU A 176 -24.79 2.29 -14.52
CA GLU A 176 -25.96 1.54 -14.08
C GLU A 176 -26.99 1.39 -15.19
N PRO A 177 -27.95 0.47 -15.07
CA PRO A 177 -29.01 0.28 -16.10
C PRO A 177 -29.85 1.52 -16.37
N ASP A 178 -29.90 2.48 -15.43
CA ASP A 178 -30.59 3.77 -15.58
C ASP A 178 -29.76 4.85 -16.32
N GLY A 179 -28.58 4.48 -16.82
CA GLY A 179 -27.64 5.36 -17.53
C GLY A 179 -26.79 6.25 -16.63
N ARG A 180 -26.89 6.14 -15.30
CA ARG A 180 -26.05 6.90 -14.38
C ARG A 180 -24.71 6.24 -14.22
N THR A 181 -23.65 7.03 -14.28
CA THR A 181 -22.30 6.54 -13.92
C THR A 181 -22.08 6.68 -12.43
N ARG A 182 -21.77 5.56 -11.78
CA ARG A 182 -21.31 5.55 -10.38
C ARG A 182 -19.81 5.43 -10.31
N LYS A 183 -19.24 6.23 -9.42
CA LYS A 183 -17.82 6.20 -9.14
C LYS A 183 -17.55 5.81 -7.68
N SER A 184 -16.78 4.74 -7.50
CA SER A 184 -16.28 4.34 -6.20
C SER A 184 -14.78 4.63 -6.14
N THR A 185 -14.34 5.32 -5.10
CA THR A 185 -12.92 5.66 -4.90
C THR A 185 -12.47 5.15 -3.54
N VAL A 186 -11.33 4.49 -3.51
CA VAL A 186 -10.62 4.13 -2.27
C VAL A 186 -9.23 4.75 -2.32
N THR A 187 -8.84 5.48 -1.28
CA THR A 187 -7.52 6.10 -1.19
C THR A 187 -6.78 5.67 0.06
N LEU A 188 -5.47 5.52 -0.07
CA LEU A 188 -4.52 5.41 1.05
C LEU A 188 -3.72 6.70 1.11
N THR A 189 -3.82 7.40 2.22
CA THR A 189 -3.04 8.60 2.52
C THR A 189 -2.24 8.42 3.79
N ASP A 190 -1.32 9.34 4.08
CA ASP A 190 -0.48 9.29 5.27
C ASP A 190 0.29 7.96 5.41
N VAL A 191 0.75 7.41 4.28
CA VAL A 191 1.46 6.13 4.27
C VAL A 191 2.78 6.28 5.02
N ARG A 192 2.93 5.53 6.11
CA ARG A 192 4.15 5.48 6.93
C ARG A 192 4.71 4.08 6.90
N VAL A 193 5.89 3.92 6.34
CA VAL A 193 6.59 2.63 6.33
C VAL A 193 6.96 2.23 7.76
N GLY A 194 6.75 0.97 8.08
CA GLY A 194 6.95 0.39 9.40
C GLY A 194 5.64 0.18 10.15
N ALA A 195 5.34 -1.08 10.42
CA ALA A 195 4.24 -1.49 11.29
C ALA A 195 4.80 -2.44 12.35
N ASP A 196 4.66 -2.06 13.62
CA ASP A 196 5.10 -2.91 14.73
C ASP A 196 4.21 -4.17 14.80
N ARG A 197 4.85 -5.33 15.00
CA ARG A 197 4.15 -6.61 15.11
C ARG A 197 3.17 -6.64 16.30
N THR A 198 3.43 -5.88 17.35
CA THR A 198 2.57 -5.77 18.52
C THR A 198 1.18 -5.22 18.18
N LEU A 199 1.06 -4.45 17.11
CA LEU A 199 -0.24 -3.94 16.59
C LEU A 199 -1.20 -5.07 16.20
N PHE A 200 -0.69 -6.27 15.94
CA PHE A 200 -1.44 -7.42 15.41
C PHE A 200 -1.60 -8.56 16.41
N SER A 201 -1.35 -8.30 17.68
CA SER A 201 -1.49 -9.28 18.76
C SER A 201 -2.43 -8.78 19.85
N VAL A 202 -2.97 -9.71 20.61
CA VAL A 202 -3.69 -9.37 21.83
C VAL A 202 -2.66 -8.87 22.85
N PRO A 203 -2.80 -7.66 23.40
CA PRO A 203 -1.87 -7.14 24.41
C PRO A 203 -1.84 -8.02 25.66
N SER A 204 -0.67 -8.06 26.33
CA SER A 204 -0.53 -8.80 27.58
C SER A 204 -1.50 -8.29 28.65
N GLY A 205 -2.09 -9.19 29.41
CA GLY A 205 -3.06 -8.86 30.47
C GLY A 205 -4.48 -8.56 29.97
N TRP A 206 -4.77 -8.79 28.68
CA TRP A 206 -6.13 -8.69 28.15
C TRP A 206 -6.85 -10.05 28.22
N THR A 207 -8.17 -10.01 28.41
CA THR A 207 -9.01 -11.20 28.38
C THR A 207 -9.41 -11.55 26.95
N ARG A 208 -9.23 -12.80 26.54
CA ARG A 208 -9.75 -13.31 25.26
C ARG A 208 -11.10 -13.99 25.50
N LEU A 209 -12.12 -13.57 24.74
CA LEU A 209 -13.52 -14.02 24.85
C LEU A 209 -13.92 -14.87 23.65
#